data_0691c928de0695c9c78f4f4705daee1a
#
_entry.id   0691c928de0695c9c78f4f4705daee1a
#
_cell.length_a   1.000
_cell.length_b   1.000
_cell.length_c   1.000
_cell.angle_alpha   90.00
_cell.angle_beta   90.00
_cell.angle_gamma   90.00
#
_symmetry.space_group_name_H-M   'P 1'
#
loop_
_entity.id
_entity.type
_entity.pdbx_description
1 polymer ?
#
loop_
_entity_poly.entity_id
_entity_poly.type
_entity_poly.pdbx_seq_one_letter_code
_entity_poly.pdbx_strand_id
1 'polypeptide(L)'
;MKLIKTEDAVGHVLCHDITQIIKGVTKDALFRKGHIVTEEDIPLLLSVGKEHLYVWENDESMMHENDAAIVLLDMCKNEYMSYGEIKEGKIELKSEIHGLLKVDRKALFTVNSFGQMMIATRHGNTVVNPGDKLAGMRIIPLVIEKEKMDKVRSLITSPILEIKPFVLKKAAVITTGSEVYKGRIQDTFTPVIQAKLAEFGCEMVYHAICDDDDKMVTEKINEALTQGVDIVLCTGGMSVDPDDKTPLAIKNTGANIISYGSPVLPGAMFLLSYKGEVPIVGLPGCVMYAKRTVFDLVLCRLLAKDVVTYEELCDLGEGGLCLGCDICTYPNCRFGK
;
A
#
# COMPACT_ATOMS: atom_id res chain seq x y z
N MET A 1 -36.09 7.53 -11.74
CA MET A 1 -35.51 8.10 -13.00
C MET A 1 -36.22 7.52 -14.19
N LYS A 2 -36.46 8.33 -15.20
CA LYS A 2 -37.12 7.93 -16.45
C LYS A 2 -36.18 8.22 -17.61
N LEU A 3 -36.08 7.27 -18.54
CA LEU A 3 -35.45 7.47 -19.84
C LEU A 3 -36.49 8.07 -20.76
N ILE A 4 -36.21 9.22 -21.37
CA ILE A 4 -37.07 9.90 -22.33
C ILE A 4 -36.27 10.27 -23.57
N LYS A 5 -36.95 10.54 -24.71
CA LYS A 5 -36.29 11.13 -25.87
C LYS A 5 -35.89 12.57 -25.55
N THR A 6 -34.79 13.01 -26.14
CA THR A 6 -34.29 14.38 -25.90
C THR A 6 -35.29 15.42 -26.32
N GLU A 7 -36.05 15.23 -27.44
CA GLU A 7 -37.11 16.13 -27.90
C GLU A 7 -38.25 16.27 -26.87
N ASP A 8 -38.49 15.24 -26.03
CA ASP A 8 -39.55 15.24 -25.02
C ASP A 8 -39.06 15.76 -23.65
N ALA A 9 -37.80 16.21 -23.57
CA ALA A 9 -37.15 16.52 -22.29
C ALA A 9 -37.40 17.95 -21.79
N VAL A 10 -38.03 18.81 -22.55
CA VAL A 10 -38.29 20.21 -22.14
C VAL A 10 -39.05 20.25 -20.82
N GLY A 11 -38.55 21.06 -19.85
CA GLY A 11 -39.09 21.19 -18.50
C GLY A 11 -38.68 20.11 -17.51
N HIS A 12 -37.96 19.08 -17.96
CA HIS A 12 -37.43 18.03 -17.08
C HIS A 12 -36.06 18.39 -16.57
N VAL A 13 -35.71 17.82 -15.42
CA VAL A 13 -34.41 18.03 -14.71
C VAL A 13 -33.42 16.95 -15.10
N LEU A 14 -32.21 17.30 -15.53
CA LEU A 14 -31.14 16.35 -15.83
C LEU A 14 -30.64 15.65 -14.57
N CYS A 15 -30.49 14.32 -14.64
CA CYS A 15 -30.00 13.49 -13.54
C CYS A 15 -28.48 13.45 -13.42
N HIS A 16 -27.75 13.83 -14.47
CA HIS A 16 -26.28 13.75 -14.56
C HIS A 16 -25.74 14.88 -15.43
N ASP A 17 -24.43 15.10 -15.35
CA ASP A 17 -23.72 16.03 -16.22
C ASP A 17 -23.72 15.52 -17.68
N ILE A 18 -23.97 16.38 -18.62
CA ILE A 18 -23.81 16.12 -20.05
C ILE A 18 -22.47 16.69 -20.48
N THR A 19 -21.48 15.81 -20.69
CA THR A 19 -20.13 16.22 -21.06
C THR A 19 -19.99 16.38 -22.57
N GLN A 20 -19.37 17.47 -22.99
CA GLN A 20 -18.91 17.67 -24.35
C GLN A 20 -17.42 17.36 -24.46
N ILE A 21 -17.02 16.53 -25.42
CA ILE A 21 -15.63 16.19 -25.69
C ILE A 21 -15.30 16.61 -27.13
N ILE A 22 -14.46 17.64 -27.27
CA ILE A 22 -13.87 18.03 -28.54
C ILE A 22 -12.36 17.89 -28.44
N LYS A 23 -11.79 16.96 -29.21
CA LYS A 23 -10.36 16.64 -29.17
C LYS A 23 -9.50 17.90 -29.36
N GLY A 24 -8.66 18.19 -28.33
CA GLY A 24 -7.75 19.35 -28.36
C GLY A 24 -8.41 20.70 -28.03
N VAL A 25 -9.69 20.74 -27.73
CA VAL A 25 -10.44 21.98 -27.43
C VAL A 25 -11.06 21.95 -26.04
N THR A 26 -11.96 20.99 -25.78
CA THR A 26 -12.65 20.92 -24.49
C THR A 26 -13.00 19.49 -24.08
N LYS A 27 -13.00 19.26 -22.77
CA LYS A 27 -13.62 18.12 -22.11
C LYS A 27 -14.26 18.64 -20.82
N ASP A 28 -15.44 19.24 -20.95
CA ASP A 28 -16.15 19.81 -19.81
C ASP A 28 -17.64 19.54 -19.91
N ALA A 29 -18.39 19.79 -18.82
CA ALA A 29 -19.81 19.64 -18.77
C ALA A 29 -20.47 20.74 -19.63
N LEU A 30 -21.22 20.32 -20.68
CA LEU A 30 -22.09 21.21 -21.46
C LEU A 30 -23.31 21.61 -20.64
N PHE A 31 -23.92 20.66 -19.94
CA PHE A 31 -24.98 20.88 -18.96
C PHE A 31 -24.63 20.09 -17.67
N ARG A 32 -24.94 20.72 -16.55
CA ARG A 32 -24.71 20.09 -15.23
C ARG A 32 -25.97 19.39 -14.72
N LYS A 33 -25.80 18.39 -13.89
CA LYS A 33 -26.88 17.77 -13.12
C LYS A 33 -27.72 18.86 -12.43
N GLY A 34 -29.03 18.68 -12.49
CA GLY A 34 -29.98 19.67 -11.96
C GLY A 34 -30.38 20.76 -12.96
N HIS A 35 -29.81 20.80 -14.17
CA HIS A 35 -30.24 21.71 -15.22
C HIS A 35 -31.63 21.34 -15.67
N ILE A 36 -32.52 22.35 -15.80
CA ILE A 36 -33.86 22.20 -16.38
C ILE A 36 -33.74 22.40 -17.88
N VAL A 37 -34.07 21.37 -18.64
CA VAL A 37 -33.95 21.37 -20.09
C VAL A 37 -34.92 22.38 -20.70
N THR A 38 -34.41 23.26 -21.55
CA THR A 38 -35.18 24.22 -22.32
C THR A 38 -35.30 23.82 -23.79
N GLU A 39 -36.19 24.48 -24.58
CA GLU A 39 -36.28 24.23 -26.02
C GLU A 39 -34.97 24.53 -26.76
N GLU A 40 -34.21 25.53 -26.30
CA GLU A 40 -32.93 25.94 -26.88
C GLU A 40 -31.82 24.91 -26.64
N ASP A 41 -31.94 24.06 -25.59
CA ASP A 41 -30.97 23.03 -25.27
C ASP A 41 -31.08 21.81 -26.17
N ILE A 42 -32.25 21.54 -26.74
CA ILE A 42 -32.51 20.33 -27.54
C ILE A 42 -31.53 20.19 -28.72
N PRO A 43 -31.29 21.22 -29.56
CA PRO A 43 -30.30 21.09 -30.64
C PRO A 43 -28.87 20.84 -30.13
N LEU A 44 -28.51 21.44 -29.00
CA LEU A 44 -27.19 21.27 -28.39
C LEU A 44 -26.99 19.83 -27.83
N LEU A 45 -28.00 19.30 -27.15
CA LEU A 45 -28.01 17.94 -26.64
C LEU A 45 -27.90 16.92 -27.78
N LEU A 46 -28.65 17.08 -28.83
CA LEU A 46 -28.59 16.23 -30.03
C LEU A 46 -27.22 16.33 -30.72
N SER A 47 -26.61 17.53 -30.77
CA SER A 47 -25.30 17.74 -31.39
C SER A 47 -24.15 17.00 -30.70
N VAL A 48 -24.28 16.71 -29.40
CA VAL A 48 -23.34 15.90 -28.63
C VAL A 48 -23.75 14.43 -28.55
N GLY A 49 -24.67 13.99 -29.40
CA GLY A 49 -25.09 12.59 -29.55
C GLY A 49 -26.05 12.10 -28.47
N LYS A 50 -26.79 12.98 -27.82
CA LYS A 50 -27.76 12.62 -26.78
C LYS A 50 -29.19 12.51 -27.35
N GLU A 51 -29.49 11.37 -27.93
CA GLU A 51 -30.84 11.04 -28.44
C GLU A 51 -31.86 10.79 -27.33
N HIS A 52 -31.35 10.35 -26.14
CA HIS A 52 -32.12 10.05 -24.94
C HIS A 52 -31.47 10.63 -23.72
N LEU A 53 -32.29 11.03 -22.74
CA LEU A 53 -31.86 11.61 -21.48
C LEU A 53 -32.49 10.85 -20.31
N TYR A 54 -31.74 10.75 -19.21
CA TYR A 54 -32.29 10.37 -17.92
C TYR A 54 -32.78 11.63 -17.20
N VAL A 55 -34.07 11.68 -16.93
CA VAL A 55 -34.69 12.75 -16.17
C VAL A 55 -35.11 12.29 -14.78
N TRP A 56 -35.20 13.24 -13.86
CA TRP A 56 -35.48 12.96 -12.46
C TRP A 56 -36.91 12.45 -12.29
N GLU A 57 -37.04 11.26 -11.69
CA GLU A 57 -38.24 10.78 -10.99
C GLU A 57 -37.80 10.37 -9.61
N ASN A 58 -38.52 10.84 -8.58
CA ASN A 58 -38.21 10.52 -7.21
C ASN A 58 -38.56 9.05 -6.93
N ASP A 59 -37.55 8.20 -6.79
CA ASP A 59 -37.68 6.82 -6.36
C ASP A 59 -36.82 6.63 -5.10
N GLU A 60 -37.48 6.58 -3.96
CA GLU A 60 -36.85 6.49 -2.66
C GLU A 60 -36.09 5.18 -2.41
N SER A 61 -36.38 4.12 -3.18
CA SER A 61 -35.68 2.84 -3.13
C SER A 61 -34.32 2.87 -3.82
N MET A 62 -34.05 3.90 -4.63
CA MET A 62 -32.83 4.06 -5.42
C MET A 62 -31.91 5.13 -4.81
N MET A 63 -30.61 4.93 -4.99
CA MET A 63 -29.54 5.84 -4.58
C MET A 63 -28.80 6.36 -5.82
N HIS A 64 -28.61 7.66 -5.90
CA HIS A 64 -27.86 8.28 -7.01
C HIS A 64 -26.36 7.95 -6.92
N GLU A 65 -25.65 7.94 -8.07
CA GLU A 65 -24.24 7.59 -8.15
C GLU A 65 -23.32 8.37 -7.19
N ASN A 66 -23.61 9.66 -6.95
CA ASN A 66 -22.81 10.48 -6.03
C ASN A 66 -22.96 10.01 -4.57
N ASP A 67 -24.20 9.70 -4.16
CA ASP A 67 -24.49 9.24 -2.79
C ASP A 67 -23.94 7.82 -2.57
N ALA A 68 -24.07 6.96 -3.59
CA ALA A 68 -23.50 5.64 -3.58
C ALA A 68 -21.96 5.66 -3.52
N ALA A 69 -21.32 6.62 -4.19
CA ALA A 69 -19.87 6.80 -4.12
C ALA A 69 -19.42 7.19 -2.70
N ILE A 70 -20.22 7.98 -1.95
CA ILE A 70 -19.95 8.29 -0.53
C ILE A 70 -20.02 7.02 0.33
N VAL A 71 -21.00 6.14 0.09
CA VAL A 71 -21.09 4.86 0.81
C VAL A 71 -19.86 3.99 0.56
N LEU A 72 -19.37 3.95 -0.69
CA LEU A 72 -18.12 3.23 -1.02
C LEU A 72 -16.90 3.88 -0.34
N LEU A 73 -16.84 5.22 -0.29
CA LEU A 73 -15.80 5.96 0.38
C LEU A 73 -15.76 5.63 1.88
N ASP A 74 -16.92 5.61 2.55
CA ASP A 74 -17.04 5.32 3.98
C ASP A 74 -16.54 3.91 4.34
N MET A 75 -16.66 2.95 3.41
CA MET A 75 -16.10 1.61 3.58
C MET A 75 -14.58 1.56 3.42
N CYS A 76 -13.98 2.56 2.77
CA CYS A 76 -12.54 2.60 2.48
C CYS A 76 -11.78 3.56 3.38
N LYS A 77 -12.36 4.73 3.68
CA LYS A 77 -11.67 5.84 4.32
C LYS A 77 -11.34 5.54 5.78
N ASN A 78 -10.12 5.85 6.16
CA ASN A 78 -9.61 5.81 7.54
C ASN A 78 -8.78 7.07 7.81
N GLU A 79 -8.06 7.09 8.95
CA GLU A 79 -7.11 8.15 9.29
C GLU A 79 -6.06 8.35 8.18
N TYR A 80 -5.51 9.56 8.09
CA TYR A 80 -4.46 9.95 7.14
C TYR A 80 -4.85 9.86 5.66
N MET A 81 -6.15 9.96 5.37
CA MET A 81 -6.68 9.90 4.01
C MET A 81 -7.57 11.09 3.71
N SER A 82 -7.35 11.70 2.54
CA SER A 82 -8.20 12.75 1.97
C SER A 82 -8.82 12.30 0.65
N TYR A 83 -9.89 12.97 0.24
CA TYR A 83 -10.55 12.73 -1.03
C TYR A 83 -10.88 14.06 -1.72
N GLY A 84 -10.97 14.01 -3.04
CA GLY A 84 -11.33 15.16 -3.86
C GLY A 84 -12.85 15.29 -4.06
N GLU A 85 -13.23 16.24 -4.90
CA GLU A 85 -14.62 16.40 -5.33
C GLU A 85 -15.14 15.14 -6.03
N ILE A 86 -16.45 14.88 -5.83
CA ILE A 86 -17.15 13.82 -6.55
C ILE A 86 -17.48 14.34 -7.94
N LYS A 87 -17.00 13.64 -8.96
CA LYS A 87 -17.30 13.96 -10.37
C LYS A 87 -17.88 12.73 -11.05
N GLU A 88 -19.09 12.85 -11.60
CA GLU A 88 -19.77 11.76 -12.31
C GLU A 88 -19.77 10.45 -11.49
N GLY A 89 -20.14 10.54 -10.21
CA GLY A 89 -20.18 9.40 -9.29
C GLY A 89 -18.80 8.81 -8.91
N LYS A 90 -17.69 9.41 -9.33
CA LYS A 90 -16.33 8.94 -9.03
C LYS A 90 -15.70 9.73 -7.91
N ILE A 91 -15.09 9.00 -6.96
CA ILE A 91 -14.24 9.55 -5.89
C ILE A 91 -12.84 8.93 -5.98
N GLU A 92 -11.81 9.76 -5.74
CA GLU A 92 -10.42 9.32 -5.60
C GLU A 92 -9.95 9.58 -4.17
N LEU A 93 -9.42 8.54 -3.52
CA LEU A 93 -8.85 8.59 -2.17
C LEU A 93 -7.32 8.75 -2.26
N LYS A 94 -6.76 9.63 -1.43
CA LYS A 94 -5.33 9.96 -1.42
C LYS A 94 -4.73 9.84 -0.03
N SER A 95 -3.43 9.57 0.05
CA SER A 95 -2.67 9.61 1.29
C SER A 95 -2.37 11.04 1.71
N GLU A 96 -2.40 11.31 3.01
CA GLU A 96 -1.96 12.56 3.63
C GLU A 96 -0.57 12.45 4.25
N ILE A 97 -0.08 11.22 4.46
CA ILE A 97 1.21 10.98 5.12
C ILE A 97 2.10 10.03 4.32
N HIS A 98 3.38 10.00 4.69
CA HIS A 98 4.31 8.94 4.34
C HIS A 98 4.04 7.74 5.26
N GLY A 99 3.62 6.61 4.71
CA GLY A 99 3.21 5.43 5.49
C GLY A 99 3.10 4.16 4.66
N LEU A 100 2.68 3.09 5.33
CA LEU A 100 2.42 1.78 4.74
C LEU A 100 0.93 1.64 4.44
N LEU A 101 0.58 1.46 3.17
CA LEU A 101 -0.80 1.13 2.78
C LEU A 101 -1.09 -0.35 3.05
N LYS A 102 -2.16 -0.60 3.80
CA LYS A 102 -2.77 -1.93 3.97
C LYS A 102 -4.08 -1.99 3.21
N VAL A 103 -4.39 -3.16 2.65
CA VAL A 103 -5.65 -3.44 1.94
C VAL A 103 -6.23 -4.74 2.47
N ASP A 104 -7.45 -4.69 2.98
CA ASP A 104 -8.22 -5.92 3.24
C ASP A 104 -8.71 -6.49 1.91
N ARG A 105 -7.96 -7.45 1.37
CA ARG A 105 -8.25 -8.09 0.09
C ARG A 105 -9.58 -8.83 0.08
N LYS A 106 -9.98 -9.39 1.24
CA LYS A 106 -11.24 -10.14 1.36
C LYS A 106 -12.44 -9.19 1.35
N ALA A 107 -12.36 -8.11 2.11
CA ALA A 107 -13.39 -7.07 2.12
C ALA A 107 -13.51 -6.38 0.74
N LEU A 108 -12.38 -6.05 0.11
CA LEU A 108 -12.33 -5.49 -1.24
C LEU A 108 -12.99 -6.42 -2.27
N PHE A 109 -12.65 -7.72 -2.24
CA PHE A 109 -13.28 -8.72 -3.10
C PHE A 109 -14.78 -8.81 -2.85
N THR A 110 -15.21 -8.80 -1.59
CA THR A 110 -16.63 -8.86 -1.21
C THR A 110 -17.40 -7.71 -1.86
N VAL A 111 -16.94 -6.46 -1.72
CA VAL A 111 -17.63 -5.30 -2.34
C VAL A 111 -17.67 -5.45 -3.86
N ASN A 112 -16.54 -5.73 -4.51
CA ASN A 112 -16.48 -5.82 -5.97
C ASN A 112 -17.30 -6.99 -6.53
N SER A 113 -17.53 -8.05 -5.76
CA SER A 113 -18.33 -9.20 -6.17
C SER A 113 -19.84 -8.95 -6.17
N PHE A 114 -20.33 -7.87 -5.53
CA PHE A 114 -21.75 -7.52 -5.56
C PHE A 114 -22.22 -7.06 -6.94
N GLY A 115 -21.29 -6.64 -7.82
CA GLY A 115 -21.61 -6.12 -9.15
C GLY A 115 -22.26 -4.73 -9.11
N GLN A 116 -22.19 -4.02 -10.23
CA GLN A 116 -22.66 -2.64 -10.39
C GLN A 116 -21.93 -1.60 -9.53
N MET A 117 -20.97 -1.98 -8.72
CA MET A 117 -20.08 -1.12 -7.94
C MET A 117 -18.63 -1.59 -8.10
N MET A 118 -17.69 -0.68 -7.92
CA MET A 118 -16.27 -1.00 -8.01
C MET A 118 -15.42 -0.12 -7.10
N ILE A 119 -14.42 -0.74 -6.51
CA ILE A 119 -13.30 -0.10 -5.82
C ILE A 119 -12.02 -0.67 -6.43
N ALA A 120 -11.18 0.19 -7.00
CA ALA A 120 -9.85 -0.15 -7.49
C ALA A 120 -8.82 0.48 -6.57
N THR A 121 -7.83 -0.31 -6.11
CA THR A 121 -6.81 0.14 -5.15
C THR A 121 -5.40 -0.06 -5.68
N ARG A 122 -4.42 0.60 -5.07
CA ARG A 122 -3.02 0.15 -5.12
C ARG A 122 -2.88 -1.20 -4.42
N HIS A 123 -1.78 -1.90 -4.69
CA HIS A 123 -1.43 -3.08 -3.89
C HIS A 123 -1.19 -2.71 -2.42
N GLY A 124 -1.67 -3.54 -1.51
CA GLY A 124 -1.33 -3.47 -0.09
C GLY A 124 0.16 -3.76 0.15
N ASN A 125 0.61 -3.49 1.38
CA ASN A 125 2.01 -3.59 1.78
C ASN A 125 2.96 -2.72 0.95
N THR A 126 2.45 -1.59 0.44
CA THR A 126 3.20 -0.64 -0.41
C THR A 126 3.39 0.69 0.32
N VAL A 127 4.58 1.25 0.22
CA VAL A 127 4.87 2.60 0.73
C VAL A 127 4.10 3.64 -0.09
N VAL A 128 3.48 4.58 0.59
CA VAL A 128 2.76 5.72 0.00
C VAL A 128 3.26 7.03 0.58
N ASN A 129 3.17 8.11 -0.21
CA ASN A 129 3.55 9.46 0.16
C ASN A 129 2.34 10.40 0.14
N PRO A 130 2.42 11.57 0.79
CA PRO A 130 1.37 12.58 0.71
C PRO A 130 1.00 12.89 -0.75
N GLY A 131 -0.30 12.87 -1.06
CA GLY A 131 -0.85 13.09 -2.41
C GLY A 131 -0.93 11.85 -3.30
N ASP A 132 -0.32 10.72 -2.91
CA ASP A 132 -0.45 9.46 -3.66
C ASP A 132 -1.89 8.99 -3.70
N LYS A 133 -2.37 8.60 -4.90
CA LYS A 133 -3.68 7.98 -5.05
C LYS A 133 -3.65 6.56 -4.46
N LEU A 134 -4.60 6.27 -3.58
CA LEU A 134 -4.76 4.98 -2.89
C LEU A 134 -5.79 4.11 -3.59
N ALA A 135 -6.95 4.71 -3.89
CA ALA A 135 -8.07 4.05 -4.51
C ALA A 135 -8.92 5.01 -5.34
N GLY A 136 -9.67 4.45 -6.27
CA GLY A 136 -10.77 5.11 -6.97
C GLY A 136 -12.00 4.22 -6.90
N MET A 137 -13.18 4.83 -6.72
CA MET A 137 -14.43 4.11 -6.54
C MET A 137 -15.61 4.79 -7.22
N ARG A 138 -16.58 3.99 -7.64
CA ARG A 138 -17.85 4.45 -8.18
C ARG A 138 -18.85 3.29 -8.29
N ILE A 139 -20.12 3.61 -8.54
CA ILE A 139 -21.05 2.63 -9.12
C ILE A 139 -21.02 2.71 -10.64
N ILE A 140 -21.46 1.64 -11.32
CA ILE A 140 -21.47 1.57 -12.79
C ILE A 140 -22.72 2.24 -13.38
N PRO A 141 -23.95 1.95 -12.87
CA PRO A 141 -25.15 2.66 -13.32
C PRO A 141 -25.25 4.05 -12.70
N LEU A 142 -26.12 4.90 -13.22
CA LEU A 142 -26.40 6.23 -12.67
C LEU A 142 -27.11 6.17 -11.30
N VAL A 143 -27.90 5.13 -11.07
CA VAL A 143 -28.55 4.82 -9.79
C VAL A 143 -28.44 3.34 -9.47
N ILE A 144 -28.44 3.03 -8.18
CA ILE A 144 -28.36 1.68 -7.65
C ILE A 144 -29.41 1.50 -6.54
N GLU A 145 -29.87 0.28 -6.29
CA GLU A 145 -30.79 -0.05 -5.22
C GLU A 145 -30.14 0.24 -3.85
N LYS A 146 -30.84 1.01 -3.00
CA LYS A 146 -30.40 1.30 -1.61
C LYS A 146 -30.17 0.02 -0.83
N GLU A 147 -31.12 -0.93 -0.92
CA GLU A 147 -30.99 -2.20 -0.20
C GLU A 147 -29.69 -2.93 -0.55
N LYS A 148 -29.27 -2.89 -1.81
CA LYS A 148 -27.99 -3.48 -2.26
C LYS A 148 -26.78 -2.79 -1.63
N MET A 149 -26.80 -1.46 -1.54
CA MET A 149 -25.73 -0.67 -0.90
C MET A 149 -25.69 -0.92 0.61
N ASP A 150 -26.86 -0.96 1.27
CA ASP A 150 -26.96 -1.25 2.71
C ASP A 150 -26.48 -2.66 3.03
N LYS A 151 -26.83 -3.63 2.19
CA LYS A 151 -26.40 -5.01 2.36
C LYS A 151 -24.89 -5.14 2.25
N VAL A 152 -24.24 -4.56 1.25
CA VAL A 152 -22.79 -4.63 1.11
C VAL A 152 -22.09 -3.90 2.26
N ARG A 153 -22.60 -2.73 2.65
CA ARG A 153 -22.07 -1.96 3.79
C ARG A 153 -22.12 -2.77 5.10
N SER A 154 -23.19 -3.51 5.35
CA SER A 154 -23.35 -4.32 6.56
C SER A 154 -22.35 -5.48 6.67
N LEU A 155 -21.76 -5.92 5.56
CA LEU A 155 -20.74 -6.98 5.51
C LEU A 155 -19.32 -6.45 5.79
N ILE A 156 -19.12 -5.13 5.72
CA ILE A 156 -17.80 -4.51 5.92
C ILE A 156 -17.75 -3.97 7.34
N THR A 157 -17.03 -4.66 8.21
CA THR A 157 -16.96 -4.37 9.66
C THR A 157 -15.78 -3.50 10.06
N SER A 158 -14.81 -3.35 9.14
CA SER A 158 -13.61 -2.52 9.33
C SER A 158 -13.26 -1.86 7.98
N PRO A 159 -12.55 -0.70 8.00
CA PRO A 159 -12.13 -0.05 6.75
C PRO A 159 -11.34 -0.99 5.83
N ILE A 160 -11.64 -0.95 4.53
CA ILE A 160 -10.96 -1.75 3.51
C ILE A 160 -9.49 -1.32 3.35
N LEU A 161 -9.21 -0.04 3.57
CA LEU A 161 -7.88 0.54 3.48
C LEU A 161 -7.44 1.09 4.84
N GLU A 162 -6.16 0.97 5.13
CA GLU A 162 -5.51 1.56 6.29
C GLU A 162 -4.14 2.13 5.87
N ILE A 163 -3.75 3.28 6.40
CA ILE A 163 -2.37 3.75 6.34
C ILE A 163 -1.75 3.65 7.72
N LYS A 164 -0.72 2.82 7.85
CA LYS A 164 0.08 2.73 9.07
C LYS A 164 1.26 3.69 8.97
N PRO A 165 1.40 4.66 9.88
CA PRO A 165 2.58 5.52 9.92
C PRO A 165 3.83 4.71 10.30
N PHE A 166 5.01 5.15 9.84
CA PHE A 166 6.28 4.57 10.27
C PHE A 166 6.62 5.09 11.67
N VAL A 167 6.53 4.23 12.66
CA VAL A 167 6.65 4.58 14.09
C VAL A 167 7.95 4.11 14.73
N LEU A 168 8.62 3.07 14.21
CA LEU A 168 9.92 2.65 14.70
C LEU A 168 11.00 3.62 14.18
N LYS A 169 11.74 4.24 15.10
CA LYS A 169 12.65 5.35 14.79
C LYS A 169 14.09 5.09 15.17
N LYS A 170 14.37 4.09 16.00
CA LYS A 170 15.69 3.78 16.54
C LYS A 170 16.12 2.38 16.13
N ALA A 171 17.15 2.31 15.30
CA ALA A 171 17.72 1.04 14.84
C ALA A 171 19.09 0.77 15.46
N ALA A 172 19.36 -0.50 15.75
CA ALA A 172 20.72 -1.00 15.95
C ALA A 172 21.19 -1.77 14.72
N VAL A 173 22.46 -1.63 14.37
CA VAL A 173 23.12 -2.42 13.34
C VAL A 173 24.29 -3.17 13.98
N ILE A 174 24.29 -4.49 13.84
CA ILE A 174 25.37 -5.38 14.29
C ILE A 174 26.03 -5.96 13.05
N THR A 175 27.24 -5.51 12.76
CA THR A 175 28.03 -5.98 11.62
C THR A 175 28.95 -7.10 12.05
N THR A 176 28.85 -8.29 11.43
CA THR A 176 29.75 -9.42 11.69
C THR A 176 30.68 -9.64 10.50
N GLY A 177 31.82 -10.20 10.79
CA GLY A 177 32.86 -10.55 9.81
C GLY A 177 34.25 -10.32 10.38
N SER A 178 35.06 -11.39 10.47
CA SER A 178 36.45 -11.34 10.94
C SER A 178 37.31 -10.33 10.19
N GLU A 179 37.08 -10.17 8.92
CA GLU A 179 37.85 -9.25 8.08
C GLU A 179 37.53 -7.77 8.38
N VAL A 180 36.26 -7.44 8.67
CA VAL A 180 35.86 -6.08 9.10
C VAL A 180 36.31 -5.84 10.52
N TYR A 181 36.07 -6.80 11.43
CA TYR A 181 36.44 -6.70 12.84
C TYR A 181 37.95 -6.50 13.05
N LYS A 182 38.77 -7.20 12.27
CA LYS A 182 40.23 -7.09 12.30
C LYS A 182 40.81 -5.93 11.50
N GLY A 183 39.89 -5.08 10.91
CA GLY A 183 40.28 -3.91 10.14
C GLY A 183 40.99 -4.22 8.82
N ARG A 184 40.82 -5.42 8.26
CA ARG A 184 41.39 -5.82 6.96
C ARG A 184 40.67 -5.20 5.78
N ILE A 185 39.35 -5.00 5.92
CA ILE A 185 38.48 -4.30 4.98
C ILE A 185 37.60 -3.29 5.72
N GLN A 186 37.08 -2.29 5.00
CA GLN A 186 36.09 -1.36 5.55
C GLN A 186 34.69 -1.95 5.52
N ASP A 187 33.89 -1.59 6.52
CA ASP A 187 32.45 -1.89 6.53
C ASP A 187 31.74 -1.07 5.46
N THR A 188 31.33 -1.71 4.39
CA THR A 188 30.55 -1.13 3.30
C THR A 188 29.05 -1.47 3.40
N PHE A 189 28.66 -2.33 4.34
CA PHE A 189 27.29 -2.77 4.54
C PHE A 189 26.49 -1.73 5.35
N THR A 190 27.04 -1.25 6.45
CA THR A 190 26.36 -0.28 7.34
C THR A 190 25.89 0.98 6.62
N PRO A 191 26.68 1.64 5.73
CA PRO A 191 26.19 2.81 5.01
C PRO A 191 24.95 2.53 4.15
N VAL A 192 24.83 1.34 3.55
CA VAL A 192 23.65 0.94 2.75
C VAL A 192 22.43 0.81 3.66
N ILE A 193 22.60 0.19 4.83
CA ILE A 193 21.51 0.05 5.81
C ILE A 193 21.04 1.40 6.32
N GLN A 194 21.98 2.30 6.66
CA GLN A 194 21.66 3.65 7.09
C GLN A 194 20.83 4.40 6.04
N ALA A 195 21.22 4.32 4.77
CA ALA A 195 20.47 4.95 3.69
C ALA A 195 19.04 4.39 3.58
N LYS A 196 18.86 3.07 3.69
CA LYS A 196 17.53 2.44 3.67
C LYS A 196 16.67 2.81 4.89
N LEU A 197 17.23 2.91 6.07
CA LEU A 197 16.53 3.37 7.29
C LEU A 197 16.11 4.84 7.17
N ALA A 198 16.97 5.67 6.62
CA ALA A 198 16.71 7.11 6.44
C ALA A 198 15.51 7.38 5.50
N GLU A 199 15.24 6.50 4.51
CA GLU A 199 14.03 6.59 3.67
C GLU A 199 12.74 6.67 4.53
N PHE A 200 12.75 6.10 5.75
CA PHE A 200 11.60 6.03 6.67
C PHE A 200 11.73 6.94 7.90
N GLY A 201 12.78 7.76 7.96
CA GLY A 201 13.09 8.57 9.13
C GLY A 201 13.41 7.73 10.38
N CYS A 202 14.04 6.56 10.17
CA CYS A 202 14.59 5.72 11.21
C CYS A 202 16.10 5.94 11.31
N GLU A 203 16.61 6.20 12.51
CA GLU A 203 18.01 6.52 12.75
C GLU A 203 18.74 5.31 13.35
N MET A 204 19.96 5.08 12.90
CA MET A 204 20.87 4.13 13.54
C MET A 204 21.45 4.78 14.80
N VAL A 205 20.98 4.36 15.98
CA VAL A 205 21.41 4.89 17.28
C VAL A 205 22.44 4.00 17.96
N TYR A 206 22.63 2.78 17.49
CA TYR A 206 23.61 1.83 17.99
C TYR A 206 24.28 1.11 16.83
N HIS A 207 25.61 0.99 16.88
CA HIS A 207 26.38 0.19 15.92
C HIS A 207 27.48 -0.56 16.64
N ALA A 208 27.64 -1.84 16.33
CA ALA A 208 28.74 -2.66 16.80
C ALA A 208 29.30 -3.51 15.67
N ILE A 209 30.63 -3.66 15.63
CA ILE A 209 31.33 -4.58 14.73
C ILE A 209 31.83 -5.74 15.57
N CYS A 210 31.51 -6.96 15.16
CA CYS A 210 31.83 -8.20 15.87
C CYS A 210 32.68 -9.14 15.00
N ASP A 211 33.53 -9.93 15.67
CA ASP A 211 34.10 -11.11 15.02
C ASP A 211 33.02 -12.18 14.78
N ASP A 212 33.28 -13.21 14.02
CA ASP A 212 32.38 -14.35 13.75
C ASP A 212 32.25 -15.28 14.96
N ASP A 213 31.89 -14.70 16.11
CA ASP A 213 31.67 -15.35 17.39
C ASP A 213 30.21 -15.14 17.84
N ASP A 214 29.47 -16.27 17.98
CA ASP A 214 28.04 -16.22 18.31
C ASP A 214 27.79 -15.60 19.71
N LYS A 215 28.70 -15.75 20.67
CA LYS A 215 28.54 -15.17 22.01
C LYS A 215 28.72 -13.66 21.97
N MET A 216 29.75 -13.19 21.27
CA MET A 216 29.99 -11.75 21.08
C MET A 216 28.83 -11.07 20.36
N VAL A 217 28.34 -11.68 19.29
CA VAL A 217 27.20 -11.16 18.54
C VAL A 217 25.93 -11.16 19.40
N THR A 218 25.66 -12.24 20.15
CA THR A 218 24.52 -12.32 21.07
C THR A 218 24.58 -11.22 22.14
N GLU A 219 25.78 -10.98 22.72
CA GLU A 219 26.00 -9.94 23.73
C GLU A 219 25.67 -8.54 23.16
N LYS A 220 26.18 -8.23 21.96
CA LYS A 220 25.93 -6.92 21.31
C LYS A 220 24.45 -6.71 20.90
N ILE A 221 23.76 -7.77 20.50
CA ILE A 221 22.30 -7.70 20.28
C ILE A 221 21.58 -7.38 21.61
N ASN A 222 21.90 -8.08 22.69
CA ASN A 222 21.29 -7.85 24.01
C ASN A 222 21.62 -6.45 24.55
N GLU A 223 22.86 -5.97 24.38
CA GLU A 223 23.25 -4.60 24.72
C GLU A 223 22.40 -3.56 23.98
N ALA A 224 22.24 -3.71 22.66
CA ALA A 224 21.38 -2.84 21.86
C ALA A 224 19.93 -2.83 22.37
N LEU A 225 19.38 -4.00 22.68
CA LEU A 225 18.02 -4.12 23.24
C LEU A 225 17.85 -3.38 24.57
N THR A 226 18.88 -3.40 25.44
CA THR A 226 18.84 -2.67 26.72
C THR A 226 18.88 -1.15 26.53
N GLN A 227 19.37 -0.66 25.40
CA GLN A 227 19.36 0.77 25.05
C GLN A 227 18.01 1.24 24.46
N GLY A 228 17.03 0.35 24.37
CA GLY A 228 15.68 0.70 23.93
C GLY A 228 15.60 1.01 22.44
N VAL A 229 16.31 0.25 21.61
CA VAL A 229 16.15 0.30 20.15
C VAL A 229 14.84 -0.35 19.74
N ASP A 230 14.27 0.13 18.65
CA ASP A 230 13.01 -0.36 18.11
C ASP A 230 13.18 -1.55 17.16
N ILE A 231 14.37 -1.71 16.56
CA ILE A 231 14.71 -2.76 15.61
C ILE A 231 16.21 -3.06 15.66
N VAL A 232 16.58 -4.33 15.53
CA VAL A 232 17.98 -4.77 15.41
C VAL A 232 18.20 -5.42 14.05
N LEU A 233 19.22 -4.96 13.32
CA LEU A 233 19.63 -5.46 12.00
C LEU A 233 21.03 -6.07 12.12
N CYS A 234 21.15 -7.37 11.86
CA CYS A 234 22.42 -8.09 11.87
C CYS A 234 22.87 -8.32 10.43
N THR A 235 24.12 -7.98 10.12
CA THR A 235 24.72 -8.12 8.79
C THR A 235 25.95 -9.01 8.86
N GLY A 236 26.18 -9.81 7.82
CA GLY A 236 27.27 -10.80 7.78
C GLY A 236 26.90 -12.11 8.47
N GLY A 237 27.68 -13.15 8.23
CA GLY A 237 27.53 -14.47 8.86
C GLY A 237 26.15 -15.12 8.67
N MET A 238 25.50 -14.91 7.51
CA MET A 238 24.13 -15.34 7.23
C MET A 238 24.01 -16.48 6.21
N SER A 239 25.13 -16.99 5.70
CA SER A 239 25.12 -18.09 4.73
C SER A 239 25.19 -19.46 5.43
N VAL A 240 25.55 -20.49 4.69
CA VAL A 240 25.59 -21.88 5.17
C VAL A 240 26.98 -22.32 5.62
N ASP A 241 27.96 -21.43 5.60
CA ASP A 241 29.32 -21.75 6.02
C ASP A 241 29.41 -22.04 7.51
N PRO A 242 30.33 -22.95 7.96
CA PRO A 242 30.46 -23.28 9.38
C PRO A 242 30.79 -22.08 10.29
N ASP A 243 31.38 -21.03 9.69
CA ASP A 243 31.76 -19.80 10.41
C ASP A 243 30.63 -18.78 10.45
N ASP A 244 29.50 -19.01 9.72
CA ASP A 244 28.34 -18.14 9.74
C ASP A 244 27.51 -18.35 11.01
N LYS A 245 27.76 -17.54 12.04
CA LYS A 245 27.21 -17.69 13.40
C LYS A 245 26.04 -16.77 13.70
N THR A 246 25.69 -15.83 12.83
CA THR A 246 24.64 -14.83 13.07
C THR A 246 23.26 -15.43 13.35
N PRO A 247 22.78 -16.47 12.65
CA PRO A 247 21.49 -17.10 12.97
C PRO A 247 21.49 -17.75 14.36
N LEU A 248 22.60 -18.39 14.75
CA LEU A 248 22.77 -18.97 16.09
C LEU A 248 22.78 -17.88 17.15
N ALA A 249 23.50 -16.78 16.92
CA ALA A 249 23.57 -15.66 17.84
C ALA A 249 22.20 -15.04 18.09
N ILE A 250 21.42 -14.83 17.03
CA ILE A 250 20.03 -14.34 17.14
C ILE A 250 19.18 -15.31 17.97
N LYS A 251 19.26 -16.61 17.71
CA LYS A 251 18.56 -17.64 18.49
C LYS A 251 18.95 -17.60 19.96
N ASN A 252 20.24 -17.43 20.26
CA ASN A 252 20.78 -17.39 21.64
C ASN A 252 20.29 -16.19 22.44
N THR A 253 19.79 -15.12 21.79
CA THR A 253 19.13 -14.01 22.51
C THR A 253 17.78 -14.41 23.11
N GLY A 254 17.24 -15.58 22.77
CA GLY A 254 15.89 -16.01 23.13
C GLY A 254 14.78 -15.37 22.25
N ALA A 255 15.13 -14.81 21.10
CA ALA A 255 14.15 -14.33 20.12
C ALA A 255 13.38 -15.49 19.50
N ASN A 256 12.09 -15.27 19.24
CA ASN A 256 11.23 -16.19 18.48
C ASN A 256 11.54 -16.06 16.98
N ILE A 257 12.15 -17.06 16.38
CA ILE A 257 12.47 -17.08 14.96
C ILE A 257 11.19 -17.38 14.18
N ILE A 258 10.79 -16.44 13.31
CA ILE A 258 9.65 -16.58 12.40
C ILE A 258 10.07 -17.37 11.17
N SER A 259 11.20 -17.00 10.57
CA SER A 259 11.76 -17.70 9.41
C SER A 259 13.26 -17.51 9.32
N TYR A 260 13.97 -18.55 8.89
CA TYR A 260 15.29 -18.44 8.31
C TYR A 260 15.22 -18.97 6.88
N GLY A 261 15.32 -18.05 5.94
CA GLY A 261 15.03 -18.23 4.54
C GLY A 261 13.75 -17.52 4.09
N SER A 262 13.73 -17.08 2.85
CA SER A 262 12.54 -16.49 2.21
C SER A 262 12.49 -16.86 0.72
N PRO A 263 11.29 -17.00 0.12
CA PRO A 263 11.15 -17.32 -1.30
C PRO A 263 11.31 -16.08 -2.20
N VAL A 264 12.23 -15.16 -1.86
CA VAL A 264 12.49 -13.91 -2.56
C VAL A 264 13.91 -13.84 -3.07
N LEU A 265 14.09 -13.48 -4.31
CA LEU A 265 15.39 -13.28 -4.95
C LEU A 265 15.51 -11.87 -5.53
N PRO A 266 16.58 -11.12 -5.11
CA PRO A 266 17.62 -11.47 -4.14
C PRO A 266 17.12 -11.47 -2.70
N GLY A 267 17.69 -12.35 -1.85
CA GLY A 267 17.41 -12.32 -0.43
C GLY A 267 17.07 -13.64 0.25
N ALA A 268 17.31 -14.79 -0.42
CA ALA A 268 16.91 -16.11 0.08
C ALA A 268 17.34 -16.41 1.53
N MET A 269 18.52 -15.93 1.97
CA MET A 269 19.05 -16.18 3.32
C MET A 269 18.60 -15.14 4.36
N PHE A 270 17.44 -14.55 4.19
CA PHE A 270 16.84 -13.59 5.12
C PHE A 270 16.35 -14.29 6.38
N LEU A 271 16.63 -13.72 7.57
CA LEU A 271 16.11 -14.20 8.84
C LEU A 271 15.24 -13.13 9.50
N LEU A 272 14.06 -13.51 9.91
CA LEU A 272 13.15 -12.67 10.71
C LEU A 272 12.88 -13.34 12.05
N SER A 273 13.03 -12.57 13.11
CA SER A 273 12.68 -13.00 14.47
C SER A 273 12.15 -11.81 15.28
N TYR A 274 11.50 -12.10 16.41
CA TYR A 274 11.03 -11.08 17.35
C TYR A 274 11.45 -11.43 18.77
N LYS A 275 11.92 -10.42 19.52
CA LYS A 275 12.10 -10.50 20.98
C LYS A 275 11.10 -9.54 21.64
N GLY A 276 9.99 -10.11 22.14
CA GLY A 276 8.80 -9.30 22.45
C GLY A 276 8.28 -8.63 21.20
N GLU A 277 8.17 -7.30 21.20
CA GLU A 277 7.74 -6.50 20.04
C GLU A 277 8.91 -6.06 19.13
N VAL A 278 10.15 -6.26 19.55
CA VAL A 278 11.33 -5.79 18.81
C VAL A 278 11.73 -6.80 17.73
N PRO A 279 11.65 -6.46 16.43
CA PRO A 279 12.16 -7.30 15.37
C PRO A 279 13.70 -7.36 15.40
N ILE A 280 14.24 -8.56 15.27
CA ILE A 280 15.67 -8.83 15.06
C ILE A 280 15.80 -9.54 13.72
N VAL A 281 16.55 -8.93 12.81
CA VAL A 281 16.61 -9.33 11.41
C VAL A 281 18.04 -9.68 11.03
N GLY A 282 18.22 -10.85 10.43
CA GLY A 282 19.47 -11.23 9.79
C GLY A 282 19.42 -10.94 8.29
N LEU A 283 20.35 -10.11 7.82
CA LEU A 283 20.37 -9.60 6.45
C LEU A 283 21.35 -10.38 5.57
N PRO A 284 20.88 -10.94 4.44
CA PRO A 284 21.79 -11.63 3.50
C PRO A 284 22.72 -10.63 2.81
N GLY A 285 23.91 -11.08 2.45
CA GLY A 285 24.96 -10.24 1.83
C GLY A 285 24.52 -9.48 0.57
N CYS A 286 23.52 -9.99 -0.16
CA CYS A 286 23.00 -9.32 -1.35
C CYS A 286 22.35 -7.95 -1.08
N VAL A 287 21.95 -7.66 0.16
CA VAL A 287 21.41 -6.34 0.54
C VAL A 287 22.42 -5.21 0.30
N MET A 288 23.70 -5.54 0.35
CA MET A 288 24.78 -4.57 0.16
C MET A 288 24.89 -4.07 -1.31
N TYR A 289 24.63 -4.92 -2.29
CA TYR A 289 24.87 -4.60 -3.70
C TYR A 289 23.62 -4.63 -4.58
N ALA A 290 22.57 -5.34 -4.18
CA ALA A 290 21.34 -5.36 -4.96
C ALA A 290 20.48 -4.13 -4.67
N LYS A 291 19.92 -3.51 -5.72
CA LYS A 291 19.09 -2.31 -5.58
C LYS A 291 17.89 -2.55 -4.68
N ARG A 292 17.23 -3.68 -4.83
CA ARG A 292 16.08 -4.12 -4.01
C ARG A 292 16.17 -5.61 -3.70
N THR A 293 15.76 -5.97 -2.49
CA THR A 293 15.82 -7.34 -1.96
C THR A 293 14.59 -7.61 -1.10
N VAL A 294 14.48 -8.79 -0.51
CA VAL A 294 13.45 -9.10 0.52
C VAL A 294 13.43 -8.07 1.64
N PHE A 295 14.59 -7.53 2.02
CA PHE A 295 14.68 -6.53 3.07
C PHE A 295 13.83 -5.29 2.76
N ASP A 296 13.83 -4.82 1.51
CA ASP A 296 13.02 -3.67 1.09
C ASP A 296 11.51 -3.94 1.17
N LEU A 297 11.09 -5.19 0.98
CA LEU A 297 9.68 -5.60 1.09
C LEU A 297 9.23 -5.68 2.55
N VAL A 298 10.12 -6.08 3.44
CA VAL A 298 9.80 -6.35 4.86
C VAL A 298 10.06 -5.12 5.74
N LEU A 299 11.12 -4.34 5.49
CA LEU A 299 11.51 -3.19 6.32
C LEU A 299 10.37 -2.20 6.54
N CYS A 300 9.67 -1.79 5.48
CA CYS A 300 8.56 -0.85 5.60
C CYS A 300 7.44 -1.38 6.49
N ARG A 301 7.18 -2.69 6.47
CA ARG A 301 6.21 -3.33 7.34
C ARG A 301 6.66 -3.29 8.81
N LEU A 302 7.90 -3.70 9.08
CA LEU A 302 8.46 -3.68 10.43
C LEU A 302 8.43 -2.28 11.02
N LEU A 303 8.88 -1.26 10.27
CA LEU A 303 8.92 0.13 10.74
C LEU A 303 7.52 0.73 10.98
N ALA A 304 6.49 0.20 10.35
CA ALA A 304 5.09 0.52 10.61
C ALA A 304 4.46 -0.32 11.74
N LYS A 305 5.24 -1.11 12.50
CA LYS A 305 4.74 -2.11 13.47
C LYS A 305 3.70 -3.07 12.87
N ASP A 306 3.83 -3.39 11.60
CA ASP A 306 3.01 -4.40 10.94
C ASP A 306 3.72 -5.76 11.07
N VAL A 307 3.21 -6.60 11.95
CA VAL A 307 3.81 -7.92 12.24
C VAL A 307 3.81 -8.77 10.98
N VAL A 308 4.97 -9.30 10.64
CA VAL A 308 5.14 -10.18 9.47
C VAL A 308 5.17 -11.63 9.95
N THR A 309 4.23 -12.44 9.45
CA THR A 309 4.14 -13.86 9.79
C THR A 309 4.94 -14.74 8.82
N TYR A 310 5.10 -16.02 9.17
CA TYR A 310 5.72 -17.00 8.29
C TYR A 310 4.94 -17.19 6.98
N GLU A 311 3.60 -17.27 7.08
CA GLU A 311 2.70 -17.44 5.93
C GLU A 311 2.83 -16.25 4.97
N GLU A 312 2.87 -15.02 5.50
CA GLU A 312 3.04 -13.82 4.69
C GLU A 312 4.41 -13.75 4.01
N LEU A 313 5.47 -14.27 4.65
CA LEU A 313 6.78 -14.42 3.99
C LEU A 313 6.71 -15.46 2.85
N CYS A 314 6.00 -16.56 3.05
CA CYS A 314 5.80 -17.58 2.02
C CYS A 314 5.01 -17.02 0.82
N ASP A 315 3.99 -16.18 1.06
CA ASP A 315 3.18 -15.54 0.03
C ASP A 315 4.00 -14.60 -0.88
N LEU A 316 5.15 -14.11 -0.41
CA LEU A 316 6.08 -13.32 -1.25
C LEU A 316 6.71 -14.13 -2.39
N GLY A 317 6.52 -15.46 -2.44
CA GLY A 317 7.04 -16.30 -3.53
C GLY A 317 6.49 -15.88 -4.90
N GLU A 318 5.21 -15.57 -4.99
CA GLU A 318 4.65 -14.93 -6.19
C GLU A 318 5.05 -13.45 -6.19
N GLY A 319 5.70 -12.99 -7.27
CA GLY A 319 6.27 -11.65 -7.36
C GLY A 319 7.62 -11.45 -6.65
N GLY A 320 8.14 -12.47 -5.94
CA GLY A 320 9.40 -12.41 -5.18
C GLY A 320 10.67 -12.41 -6.04
N LEU A 321 10.58 -12.51 -7.35
CA LEU A 321 11.73 -12.47 -8.25
C LEU A 321 11.95 -11.05 -8.79
N CYS A 322 13.01 -10.38 -8.31
CA CYS A 322 13.46 -9.11 -8.88
C CYS A 322 14.18 -9.33 -10.20
N LEU A 323 13.75 -8.66 -11.25
CA LEU A 323 14.30 -8.84 -12.61
C LEU A 323 15.63 -8.11 -12.84
N GLY A 324 16.15 -7.35 -11.87
CA GLY A 324 17.43 -6.66 -11.97
C GLY A 324 17.48 -5.59 -13.06
N CYS A 325 16.39 -4.85 -13.28
CA CYS A 325 16.26 -3.85 -14.35
C CYS A 325 17.37 -2.78 -14.27
N ASP A 326 17.85 -2.30 -15.43
CA ASP A 326 18.88 -1.25 -15.52
C ASP A 326 18.44 0.02 -14.76
N ILE A 327 17.18 0.42 -14.93
CA ILE A 327 16.54 1.49 -14.16
C ILE A 327 15.54 0.87 -13.18
N CYS A 328 15.81 1.01 -11.88
CA CYS A 328 14.93 0.51 -10.85
C CYS A 328 13.72 1.44 -10.68
N THR A 329 12.53 0.92 -10.92
CA THR A 329 11.26 1.65 -10.76
C THR A 329 10.50 1.28 -9.48
N TYR A 330 11.11 0.53 -8.57
CA TYR A 330 10.49 0.17 -7.29
C TYR A 330 10.02 1.44 -6.51
N PRO A 331 8.85 1.44 -5.91
CA PRO A 331 7.86 0.36 -5.80
C PRO A 331 6.88 0.23 -6.98
N ASN A 332 7.06 0.97 -8.08
CA ASN A 332 6.17 0.95 -9.25
C ASN A 332 6.55 -0.17 -10.26
N CYS A 333 6.92 -1.34 -9.76
CA CYS A 333 7.21 -2.54 -10.53
C CYS A 333 6.43 -3.73 -9.96
N ARG A 334 6.66 -4.95 -10.48
CA ARG A 334 5.96 -6.16 -10.03
C ARG A 334 6.63 -6.85 -8.84
N PHE A 335 7.82 -6.42 -8.44
CA PHE A 335 8.55 -7.01 -7.32
C PHE A 335 7.80 -6.79 -6.01
N GLY A 336 7.49 -7.90 -5.31
CA GLY A 336 6.72 -7.91 -4.07
C GLY A 336 5.21 -7.67 -4.22
N LYS A 337 4.63 -7.97 -5.41
CA LYS A 337 3.20 -7.74 -5.70
C LYS A 337 2.57 -8.94 -6.35
#